data_76db833292d152b269ff8248df635963
#
_entry.id   76db833292d152b269ff8248df635963
#
_cell.length_a   1.000
_cell.length_b   1.000
_cell.length_c   1.000
_cell.angle_alpha   90.00
_cell.angle_beta   90.00
_cell.angle_gamma   90.00
#
_symmetry.space_group_name_H-M   'P 1'
#
loop_
_entity.id
_entity.type
_entity.pdbx_description
1 polymer ?
#
loop_
_entity_poly.entity_id
_entity_poly.type
_entity_poly.pdbx_seq_one_letter_code
_entity_poly.pdbx_strand_id
1 'polypeptide(L)'
;MPIIQSITRFLQTVQIPFTTVSNINRQKKFIRKNITPQLTEAQKMVDGSLDNNDLKKITGYYGLAVPAILGEAFCALRGESMTDKERLASTCQGAMTGLGDDFFDKHRLSEQGVKDFIEKPELFTGNTASEKLFLNFYKTALANAPQPTQMQEQIYKVFYAQLLSKQQDKPGLSYEVIKDITILKGAESLLYYRTAFKHPLKNGEQKMLYSLGGLMQLSNDIFDVHKDYQSGVSTLVTTATGIKELRFHYSALLKTGVDAAYKSGYPKKNVSRFLSLLNIGIFSRCYVCLDQLQRIEKKSGNVFDLNAYSRKDLICDMDTVGNKLKSLRYLIKISK
;
A
#
# COMPACT_ATOMS: atom_id res chain seq x y z
N MET A 1 16.25 31.67 15.16
CA MET A 1 15.36 30.97 14.21
C MET A 1 15.57 29.46 14.06
N PRO A 2 16.77 28.87 13.97
CA PRO A 2 16.90 27.39 13.77
C PRO A 2 16.41 26.53 14.94
N ILE A 3 16.54 27.00 16.19
CA ILE A 3 16.16 26.24 17.39
C ILE A 3 14.63 26.08 17.49
N ILE A 4 13.86 27.14 17.25
CA ILE A 4 12.38 27.09 17.28
C ILE A 4 11.84 26.14 16.20
N GLN A 5 12.43 26.16 15.00
CA GLN A 5 12.04 25.22 13.93
C GLN A 5 12.38 23.76 14.30
N SER A 6 13.49 23.52 14.97
CA SER A 6 13.89 22.20 15.45
C SER A 6 12.94 21.67 16.52
N ILE A 7 12.54 22.50 17.48
CA ILE A 7 11.57 22.16 18.53
C ILE A 7 10.19 21.87 17.93
N THR A 8 9.73 22.70 17.00
CA THR A 8 8.43 22.50 16.34
C THR A 8 8.39 21.19 15.54
N ARG A 9 9.47 20.85 14.82
CA ARG A 9 9.61 19.58 14.11
C ARG A 9 9.62 18.39 15.08
N PHE A 10 10.36 18.49 16.19
CA PHE A 10 10.39 17.46 17.22
C PHE A 10 8.99 17.20 17.81
N LEU A 11 8.27 18.25 18.20
CA LEU A 11 6.91 18.15 18.72
C LEU A 11 5.95 17.51 17.68
N GLN A 12 6.05 17.90 16.41
CA GLN A 12 5.28 17.27 15.34
C GLN A 12 5.60 15.79 15.21
N THR A 13 6.87 15.40 15.26
CA THR A 13 7.30 13.99 15.15
C THR A 13 6.76 13.16 16.32
N VAL A 14 6.69 13.71 17.54
CA VAL A 14 6.12 13.01 18.71
C VAL A 14 4.59 12.86 18.60
N GLN A 15 3.89 13.83 18.01
CA GLN A 15 2.42 13.74 17.84
C GLN A 15 1.96 12.70 16.79
N ILE A 16 2.80 12.37 15.81
CA ILE A 16 2.44 11.47 14.70
C ILE A 16 2.05 10.06 15.17
N PRO A 17 2.76 9.38 16.07
CA PRO A 17 2.33 8.09 16.61
C PRO A 17 0.94 8.14 17.23
N PHE A 18 0.64 9.16 18.03
CA PHE A 18 -0.69 9.31 18.66
C PHE A 18 -1.78 9.57 17.64
N THR A 19 -1.51 10.42 16.63
CA THR A 19 -2.42 10.66 15.52
C THR A 19 -2.69 9.37 14.75
N THR A 20 -1.65 8.59 14.46
CA THR A 20 -1.76 7.31 13.75
C THR A 20 -2.60 6.30 14.53
N VAL A 21 -2.38 6.16 15.83
CA VAL A 21 -3.20 5.29 16.70
C VAL A 21 -4.66 5.74 16.73
N SER A 22 -4.90 7.06 16.82
CA SER A 22 -6.26 7.64 16.77
C SER A 22 -6.95 7.31 15.44
N ASN A 23 -6.25 7.48 14.31
CA ASN A 23 -6.77 7.17 12.98
C ASN A 23 -7.12 5.68 12.85
N ILE A 24 -6.24 4.79 13.31
CA ILE A 24 -6.47 3.35 13.33
C ILE A 24 -7.70 2.99 14.17
N ASN A 25 -7.85 3.56 15.36
CA ASN A 25 -8.98 3.28 16.24
C ASN A 25 -10.31 3.80 15.65
N ARG A 26 -10.29 4.97 15.01
CA ARG A 26 -11.44 5.51 14.26
C ARG A 26 -11.82 4.58 13.12
N GLN A 27 -10.84 4.11 12.35
CA GLN A 27 -11.07 3.20 11.23
C GLN A 27 -11.58 1.83 11.68
N LYS A 28 -11.07 1.27 12.78
CA LYS A 28 -11.62 0.04 13.36
C LYS A 28 -13.09 0.16 13.74
N LYS A 29 -13.49 1.30 14.34
CA LYS A 29 -14.91 1.57 14.64
C LYS A 29 -15.74 1.68 13.35
N PHE A 30 -15.19 2.33 12.34
CA PHE A 30 -15.86 2.49 11.03
C PHE A 30 -16.07 1.13 10.33
N ILE A 31 -15.06 0.26 10.31
CA ILE A 31 -15.15 -1.09 9.75
C ILE A 31 -16.23 -1.90 10.47
N ARG A 32 -16.25 -1.90 11.81
CA ARG A 32 -17.28 -2.63 12.56
C ARG A 32 -18.69 -2.19 12.20
N LYS A 33 -18.90 -0.89 11.99
CA LYS A 33 -20.22 -0.34 11.69
C LYS A 33 -20.65 -0.58 10.24
N ASN A 34 -19.74 -0.41 9.26
CA ASN A 34 -20.11 -0.29 7.85
C ASN A 34 -19.68 -1.49 6.99
N ILE A 35 -18.67 -2.27 7.42
CA ILE A 35 -18.10 -3.37 6.64
C ILE A 35 -18.45 -4.72 7.24
N THR A 36 -18.33 -4.88 8.58
CA THR A 36 -18.59 -6.17 9.24
C THR A 36 -19.96 -6.75 8.93
N PRO A 37 -21.07 -5.97 8.86
CA PRO A 37 -22.38 -6.54 8.49
C PRO A 37 -22.38 -7.17 7.10
N GLN A 38 -21.67 -6.58 6.13
CA GLN A 38 -21.56 -7.12 4.76
C GLN A 38 -20.74 -8.42 4.74
N LEU A 39 -19.68 -8.50 5.57
CA LEU A 39 -18.88 -9.74 5.72
C LEU A 39 -19.71 -10.85 6.33
N THR A 40 -20.48 -10.56 7.37
CA THR A 40 -21.37 -11.52 8.04
C THR A 40 -22.42 -12.05 7.08
N GLU A 41 -22.96 -11.21 6.19
CA GLU A 41 -23.92 -11.64 5.18
C GLU A 41 -23.27 -12.53 4.12
N ALA A 42 -22.09 -12.15 3.62
CA ALA A 42 -21.35 -12.94 2.64
C ALA A 42 -20.96 -14.33 3.18
N GLN A 43 -20.58 -14.42 4.45
CA GLN A 43 -20.21 -15.69 5.10
C GLN A 43 -21.39 -16.70 5.21
N LYS A 44 -22.63 -16.26 5.10
CA LYS A 44 -23.79 -17.17 5.10
C LYS A 44 -23.85 -18.10 3.88
N MET A 45 -23.14 -17.76 2.81
CA MET A 45 -23.11 -18.60 1.60
C MET A 45 -22.34 -19.91 1.79
N VAL A 46 -21.44 -20.03 2.76
CA VAL A 46 -20.68 -21.24 3.13
C VAL A 46 -20.13 -22.00 1.90
N ASP A 47 -19.67 -21.28 0.89
CA ASP A 47 -19.14 -21.84 -0.36
C ASP A 47 -17.62 -22.04 -0.36
N GLY A 48 -16.96 -21.72 0.76
CA GLY A 48 -15.51 -21.86 0.93
C GLY A 48 -14.68 -20.81 0.19
N SER A 49 -15.29 -19.82 -0.47
CA SER A 49 -14.58 -18.79 -1.24
C SER A 49 -14.03 -17.65 -0.39
N LEU A 50 -14.45 -17.53 0.87
CA LEU A 50 -13.95 -16.57 1.86
C LEU A 50 -13.36 -17.30 3.07
N ASP A 51 -12.06 -17.15 3.27
CA ASP A 51 -11.37 -17.71 4.41
C ASP A 51 -11.06 -16.65 5.50
N ASN A 52 -10.51 -17.12 6.63
CA ASN A 52 -10.11 -16.24 7.72
C ASN A 52 -8.98 -15.26 7.35
N ASN A 53 -8.16 -15.59 6.34
CA ASN A 53 -7.10 -14.72 5.87
C ASN A 53 -7.68 -13.57 5.04
N ASP A 54 -8.68 -13.84 4.19
CA ASP A 54 -9.40 -12.81 3.46
C ASP A 54 -10.09 -11.83 4.40
N LEU A 55 -10.75 -12.34 5.43
CA LEU A 55 -11.38 -11.49 6.45
C LEU A 55 -10.36 -10.62 7.19
N LYS A 56 -9.16 -11.15 7.48
CA LYS A 56 -8.05 -10.37 8.07
C LYS A 56 -7.51 -9.32 7.08
N LYS A 57 -7.37 -9.65 5.81
CA LYS A 57 -6.95 -8.68 4.78
C LYS A 57 -7.94 -7.52 4.70
N ILE A 58 -9.25 -7.80 4.72
CA ILE A 58 -10.31 -6.79 4.64
C ILE A 58 -10.36 -5.94 5.91
N THR A 59 -10.38 -6.55 7.11
CA THR A 59 -10.67 -5.84 8.35
C THR A 59 -9.44 -5.37 9.13
N GLY A 60 -8.32 -6.04 8.98
CA GLY A 60 -7.11 -5.84 9.79
C GLY A 60 -5.90 -5.35 9.01
N TYR A 61 -5.91 -5.44 7.68
CA TYR A 61 -4.77 -5.04 6.85
C TYR A 61 -5.16 -3.96 5.82
N TYR A 62 -5.58 -4.31 4.61
CA TYR A 62 -5.84 -3.30 3.56
C TYR A 62 -7.03 -2.38 3.87
N GLY A 63 -8.18 -2.91 4.24
CA GLY A 63 -9.35 -2.09 4.59
C GLY A 63 -9.18 -1.27 5.86
N LEU A 64 -8.17 -1.61 6.70
CA LEU A 64 -7.75 -0.79 7.83
C LEU A 64 -6.68 0.23 7.44
N ALA A 65 -5.58 -0.23 6.83
CA ALA A 65 -4.39 0.60 6.60
C ALA A 65 -4.59 1.64 5.49
N VAL A 66 -5.30 1.27 4.40
CA VAL A 66 -5.53 2.20 3.28
C VAL A 66 -6.24 3.47 3.76
N PRO A 67 -7.42 3.45 4.39
CA PRO A 67 -8.03 4.70 4.86
C PRO A 67 -7.34 5.32 6.07
N ALA A 68 -6.82 4.52 7.03
CA ALA A 68 -6.24 5.05 8.27
C ALA A 68 -4.85 5.68 8.08
N ILE A 69 -4.09 5.26 7.08
CA ILE A 69 -2.74 5.77 6.78
C ILE A 69 -2.76 6.59 5.50
N LEU A 70 -3.07 5.98 4.34
CA LEU A 70 -3.03 6.66 3.06
C LEU A 70 -4.14 7.71 2.94
N GLY A 71 -5.37 7.37 3.30
CA GLY A 71 -6.50 8.28 3.24
C GLY A 71 -6.30 9.49 4.16
N GLU A 72 -5.90 9.27 5.41
CA GLU A 72 -5.60 10.36 6.34
C GLU A 72 -4.38 11.18 5.88
N ALA A 73 -3.40 10.55 5.21
CA ALA A 73 -2.29 11.27 4.61
C ALA A 73 -2.76 12.18 3.46
N PHE A 74 -3.61 11.70 2.54
CA PHE A 74 -4.20 12.54 1.49
C PHE A 74 -5.01 13.70 2.06
N CYS A 75 -5.76 13.47 3.13
CA CYS A 75 -6.49 14.52 3.82
C CYS A 75 -5.56 15.55 4.47
N ALA A 76 -4.47 15.09 5.10
CA ALA A 76 -3.43 15.97 5.65
C ALA A 76 -2.75 16.81 4.54
N LEU A 77 -2.51 16.23 3.35
CA LEU A 77 -1.94 16.92 2.19
C LEU A 77 -2.86 18.06 1.71
N ARG A 78 -4.17 17.80 1.63
CA ARG A 78 -5.17 18.80 1.25
C ARG A 78 -5.39 19.86 2.34
N GLY A 79 -5.16 19.50 3.61
CA GLY A 79 -5.50 20.32 4.77
C GLY A 79 -6.98 20.24 5.15
N GLU A 80 -7.69 19.20 4.73
CA GLU A 80 -9.12 18.94 4.97
C GLU A 80 -9.29 17.63 5.73
N SER A 81 -10.39 17.50 6.50
CA SER A 81 -10.74 16.25 7.14
C SER A 81 -11.38 15.29 6.15
N MET A 82 -11.21 13.99 6.39
CA MET A 82 -11.86 12.94 5.62
C MET A 82 -13.36 12.92 5.87
N THR A 83 -14.16 12.99 4.83
CA THR A 83 -15.62 12.83 4.91
C THR A 83 -16.01 11.37 5.06
N ASP A 84 -17.23 11.09 5.50
CA ASP A 84 -17.73 9.71 5.62
C ASP A 84 -17.81 8.99 4.27
N LYS A 85 -18.15 9.72 3.19
CA LYS A 85 -18.16 9.16 1.82
C LYS A 85 -16.75 8.78 1.37
N GLU A 86 -15.78 9.66 1.53
CA GLU A 86 -14.37 9.37 1.21
C GLU A 86 -13.84 8.19 2.03
N ARG A 87 -14.19 8.12 3.32
CA ARG A 87 -13.80 7.01 4.19
C ARG A 87 -14.41 5.69 3.71
N LEU A 88 -15.68 5.70 3.32
CA LEU A 88 -16.35 4.50 2.82
C LEU A 88 -15.75 4.05 1.49
N ALA A 89 -15.56 4.96 0.53
CA ALA A 89 -14.91 4.66 -0.75
C ALA A 89 -13.50 4.11 -0.54
N SER A 90 -12.67 4.76 0.27
CA SER A 90 -11.31 4.33 0.56
C SER A 90 -11.26 2.98 1.31
N THR A 91 -12.22 2.72 2.21
CA THR A 91 -12.32 1.43 2.91
C THR A 91 -12.66 0.32 1.94
N CYS A 92 -13.61 0.56 1.03
CA CYS A 92 -13.98 -0.41 0.01
C CYS A 92 -12.84 -0.67 -0.98
N GLN A 93 -12.10 0.36 -1.40
CA GLN A 93 -10.88 0.18 -2.22
C GLN A 93 -9.85 -0.72 -1.52
N GLY A 94 -9.57 -0.47 -0.24
CA GLY A 94 -8.66 -1.32 0.53
C GLY A 94 -9.19 -2.76 0.69
N ALA A 95 -10.48 -2.92 0.97
CA ALA A 95 -11.11 -4.24 1.09
C ALA A 95 -11.03 -5.05 -0.22
N MET A 96 -11.28 -4.38 -1.37
CA MET A 96 -11.14 -5.00 -2.69
C MET A 96 -9.71 -5.46 -2.98
N THR A 97 -8.70 -4.69 -2.59
CA THR A 97 -7.29 -5.08 -2.78
C THR A 97 -6.99 -6.42 -2.13
N GLY A 98 -7.58 -6.69 -0.96
CA GLY A 98 -7.44 -7.97 -0.28
C GLY A 98 -8.07 -9.17 -1.01
N LEU A 99 -9.06 -8.92 -1.86
CA LEU A 99 -9.81 -9.95 -2.63
C LEU A 99 -9.42 -9.96 -4.12
N GLY A 100 -8.75 -8.91 -4.60
CA GLY A 100 -8.58 -8.66 -6.04
C GLY A 100 -7.73 -9.68 -6.77
N ASP A 101 -6.66 -10.15 -6.14
CA ASP A 101 -5.78 -11.16 -6.75
C ASP A 101 -6.58 -12.42 -7.09
N ASP A 102 -7.41 -12.90 -6.15
CA ASP A 102 -8.26 -14.07 -6.36
C ASP A 102 -9.35 -13.83 -7.41
N PHE A 103 -9.93 -12.63 -7.44
CA PHE A 103 -11.00 -12.31 -8.37
C PHE A 103 -10.53 -12.36 -9.82
N PHE A 104 -9.43 -11.70 -10.14
CA PHE A 104 -8.92 -11.63 -11.52
C PHE A 104 -8.24 -12.94 -11.97
N ASP A 105 -7.62 -13.69 -11.07
CA ASP A 105 -6.94 -14.95 -11.40
C ASP A 105 -7.91 -16.11 -11.61
N LYS A 106 -9.00 -16.17 -10.84
CA LYS A 106 -9.98 -17.26 -10.90
C LYS A 106 -10.97 -17.12 -12.06
N HIS A 107 -11.41 -15.91 -12.38
CA HIS A 107 -12.44 -15.68 -13.40
C HIS A 107 -11.95 -15.80 -14.83
N ARG A 108 -10.64 -15.75 -15.10
CA ARG A 108 -10.05 -15.80 -16.45
C ARG A 108 -10.82 -14.91 -17.45
N LEU A 109 -11.28 -13.75 -17.01
CA LEU A 109 -11.97 -12.82 -17.87
C LEU A 109 -11.04 -12.40 -19.01
N SER A 110 -11.57 -12.33 -20.23
CA SER A 110 -10.86 -11.68 -21.34
C SER A 110 -10.63 -10.20 -21.00
N GLU A 111 -9.71 -9.54 -21.68
CA GLU A 111 -9.48 -8.12 -21.52
C GLU A 111 -10.77 -7.31 -21.69
N GLN A 112 -11.61 -7.68 -22.68
CA GLN A 112 -12.93 -7.07 -22.86
C GLN A 112 -13.87 -7.36 -21.69
N GLY A 113 -13.87 -8.58 -21.15
CA GLY A 113 -14.67 -8.93 -19.97
C GLY A 113 -14.29 -8.14 -18.72
N VAL A 114 -12.98 -7.87 -18.52
CA VAL A 114 -12.53 -6.98 -17.44
C VAL A 114 -12.97 -5.55 -17.67
N LYS A 115 -12.89 -5.04 -18.90
CA LYS A 115 -13.36 -3.71 -19.25
C LYS A 115 -14.85 -3.57 -18.99
N ASP A 116 -15.66 -4.53 -19.46
CA ASP A 116 -17.11 -4.54 -19.24
C ASP A 116 -17.44 -4.58 -17.74
N PHE A 117 -16.71 -5.39 -16.95
CA PHE A 117 -16.84 -5.44 -15.50
C PHE A 117 -16.54 -4.07 -14.84
N ILE A 118 -15.48 -3.41 -15.27
CA ILE A 118 -15.09 -2.10 -14.71
C ILE A 118 -16.10 -1.02 -15.09
N GLU A 119 -16.54 -0.98 -16.35
CA GLU A 119 -17.44 0.05 -16.88
C GLU A 119 -18.90 -0.16 -16.45
N LYS A 120 -19.34 -1.41 -16.35
CA LYS A 120 -20.75 -1.77 -16.12
C LYS A 120 -20.89 -2.84 -15.02
N PRO A 121 -20.40 -2.56 -13.81
CA PRO A 121 -20.40 -3.54 -12.71
C PRO A 121 -21.81 -3.99 -12.31
N GLU A 122 -22.86 -3.23 -12.68
CA GLU A 122 -24.26 -3.60 -12.43
C GLU A 122 -24.71 -4.83 -13.23
N LEU A 123 -24.06 -5.13 -14.35
CA LEU A 123 -24.36 -6.33 -15.16
C LEU A 123 -23.79 -7.62 -14.58
N PHE A 124 -22.96 -7.50 -13.54
CA PHE A 124 -22.33 -8.64 -12.89
C PHE A 124 -22.98 -8.94 -11.54
N THR A 125 -23.20 -10.21 -11.25
CA THR A 125 -23.85 -10.64 -9.99
C THR A 125 -22.89 -11.35 -9.04
N GLY A 126 -21.82 -11.95 -9.56
CA GLY A 126 -20.94 -12.84 -8.82
C GLY A 126 -21.58 -14.19 -8.47
N ASN A 127 -20.82 -15.25 -8.49
CA ASN A 127 -21.31 -16.61 -8.21
C ASN A 127 -20.95 -17.06 -6.80
N THR A 128 -19.82 -16.58 -6.26
CA THR A 128 -19.31 -16.93 -4.94
C THR A 128 -19.46 -15.78 -3.94
N ALA A 129 -19.32 -16.09 -2.66
CA ALA A 129 -19.33 -15.09 -1.58
C ALA A 129 -18.24 -14.03 -1.78
N SER A 130 -17.02 -14.45 -2.15
CA SER A 130 -15.89 -13.57 -2.42
C SER A 130 -16.19 -12.63 -3.61
N GLU A 131 -16.73 -13.14 -4.69
CA GLU A 131 -17.09 -12.35 -5.88
C GLU A 131 -18.18 -11.33 -5.61
N LYS A 132 -19.26 -11.75 -4.93
CA LYS A 132 -20.34 -10.84 -4.53
C LYS A 132 -19.85 -9.73 -3.62
N LEU A 133 -18.96 -10.07 -2.69
CA LEU A 133 -18.37 -9.11 -1.76
C LEU A 133 -17.47 -8.13 -2.50
N PHE A 134 -16.62 -8.61 -3.41
CA PHE A 134 -15.76 -7.75 -4.24
C PHE A 134 -16.59 -6.78 -5.08
N LEU A 135 -17.64 -7.28 -5.78
CA LEU A 135 -18.57 -6.46 -6.55
C LEU A 135 -19.27 -5.41 -5.69
N ASN A 136 -19.73 -5.79 -4.51
CA ASN A 136 -20.41 -4.89 -3.60
C ASN A 136 -19.48 -3.77 -3.12
N PHE A 137 -18.24 -4.09 -2.77
CA PHE A 137 -17.25 -3.08 -2.42
C PHE A 137 -16.93 -2.15 -3.60
N TYR A 138 -16.82 -2.70 -4.82
CA TYR A 138 -16.56 -1.88 -5.99
C TYR A 138 -17.72 -0.91 -6.28
N LYS A 139 -18.95 -1.40 -6.33
CA LYS A 139 -20.15 -0.55 -6.50
C LYS A 139 -20.25 0.51 -5.40
N THR A 140 -19.98 0.13 -4.15
CA THR A 140 -19.99 1.05 -3.01
C THR A 140 -18.88 2.12 -3.13
N ALA A 141 -17.69 1.74 -3.56
CA ALA A 141 -16.60 2.70 -3.79
C ALA A 141 -16.96 3.71 -4.88
N LEU A 142 -17.49 3.25 -6.02
CA LEU A 142 -17.94 4.12 -7.12
C LEU A 142 -19.05 5.08 -6.68
N ALA A 143 -20.06 4.58 -5.97
CA ALA A 143 -21.19 5.40 -5.50
C ALA A 143 -20.78 6.50 -4.49
N ASN A 144 -19.63 6.35 -3.84
CA ASN A 144 -19.12 7.30 -2.84
C ASN A 144 -17.88 8.07 -3.31
N ALA A 145 -17.33 7.75 -4.48
CA ALA A 145 -16.22 8.48 -5.08
C ALA A 145 -16.67 9.85 -5.60
N PRO A 146 -15.84 10.89 -5.46
CA PRO A 146 -16.17 12.23 -6.00
C PRO A 146 -16.22 12.26 -7.53
N GLN A 147 -15.47 11.39 -8.20
CA GLN A 147 -15.44 11.25 -9.66
C GLN A 147 -15.36 9.75 -10.03
N PRO A 148 -16.51 9.06 -10.15
CA PRO A 148 -16.56 7.63 -10.42
C PRO A 148 -15.83 7.22 -11.71
N THR A 149 -15.97 7.99 -12.78
CA THR A 149 -15.28 7.71 -14.06
C THR A 149 -13.76 7.68 -13.92
N GLN A 150 -13.18 8.60 -13.16
CA GLN A 150 -11.73 8.58 -12.90
C GLN A 150 -11.29 7.35 -12.08
N MET A 151 -12.15 6.90 -11.16
CA MET A 151 -11.91 5.66 -10.43
C MET A 151 -11.94 4.44 -11.35
N GLN A 152 -12.88 4.40 -12.30
CA GLN A 152 -12.98 3.33 -13.31
C GLN A 152 -11.77 3.32 -14.25
N GLU A 153 -11.34 4.47 -14.76
CA GLU A 153 -10.13 4.58 -15.57
C GLU A 153 -8.89 4.11 -14.80
N GLN A 154 -8.81 4.47 -13.53
CA GLN A 154 -7.64 4.16 -12.73
C GLN A 154 -7.57 2.68 -12.30
N ILE A 155 -8.71 2.04 -12.00
CA ILE A 155 -8.72 0.60 -11.69
C ILE A 155 -8.36 -0.24 -12.92
N TYR A 156 -8.69 0.22 -14.13
CA TYR A 156 -8.24 -0.44 -15.35
C TYR A 156 -6.71 -0.40 -15.49
N LYS A 157 -6.07 0.73 -15.15
CA LYS A 157 -4.60 0.82 -15.12
C LYS A 157 -3.97 -0.08 -14.06
N VAL A 158 -4.60 -0.19 -12.88
CA VAL A 158 -4.16 -1.15 -11.84
C VAL A 158 -4.23 -2.57 -12.36
N PHE A 159 -5.34 -2.95 -13.00
CA PHE A 159 -5.48 -4.28 -13.61
C PHE A 159 -4.40 -4.54 -14.66
N TYR A 160 -4.14 -3.59 -15.55
CA TYR A 160 -3.09 -3.72 -16.56
C TYR A 160 -1.69 -3.87 -15.93
N ALA A 161 -1.38 -3.08 -14.90
CA ALA A 161 -0.13 -3.20 -14.16
C ALA A 161 0.00 -4.57 -13.46
N GLN A 162 -1.10 -5.11 -12.91
CA GLN A 162 -1.14 -6.44 -12.33
C GLN A 162 -0.92 -7.52 -13.40
N LEU A 163 -1.52 -7.37 -14.58
CA LEU A 163 -1.29 -8.29 -15.69
C LEU A 163 0.17 -8.30 -16.14
N LEU A 164 0.80 -7.14 -16.26
CA LEU A 164 2.23 -7.03 -16.58
C LEU A 164 3.11 -7.68 -15.49
N SER A 165 2.71 -7.59 -14.22
CA SER A 165 3.49 -8.17 -13.12
C SER A 165 3.53 -9.70 -13.14
N LYS A 166 2.63 -10.38 -13.87
CA LYS A 166 2.72 -11.85 -14.09
C LYS A 166 4.00 -12.28 -14.84
N GLN A 167 4.70 -11.35 -15.48
CA GLN A 167 6.02 -11.64 -16.04
C GLN A 167 7.05 -11.98 -14.95
N GLN A 168 6.86 -11.49 -13.72
CA GLN A 168 7.74 -11.76 -12.56
C GLN A 168 7.71 -13.23 -12.12
N ASP A 169 6.73 -14.03 -12.57
CA ASP A 169 6.67 -15.47 -12.35
C ASP A 169 7.66 -16.25 -13.25
N LYS A 170 8.33 -15.55 -14.18
CA LYS A 170 9.30 -16.13 -15.09
C LYS A 170 10.72 -15.83 -14.60
N PRO A 171 11.64 -16.81 -14.65
CA PRO A 171 13.04 -16.56 -14.30
C PRO A 171 13.76 -15.74 -15.38
N GLY A 172 14.85 -15.07 -14.99
CA GLY A 172 15.75 -14.42 -15.93
C GLY A 172 15.35 -13.02 -16.39
N LEU A 173 14.39 -12.38 -15.70
CA LEU A 173 14.09 -10.97 -15.96
C LEU A 173 15.28 -10.06 -15.60
N SER A 174 15.50 -9.04 -16.43
CA SER A 174 16.51 -8.03 -16.12
C SER A 174 16.07 -7.14 -14.94
N TYR A 175 17.04 -6.59 -14.22
CA TYR A 175 16.81 -5.65 -13.13
C TYR A 175 15.90 -4.48 -13.54
N GLU A 176 16.10 -3.89 -14.72
CA GLU A 176 15.30 -2.76 -15.20
C GLU A 176 13.83 -3.16 -15.42
N VAL A 177 13.56 -4.33 -16.00
CA VAL A 177 12.20 -4.83 -16.20
C VAL A 177 11.50 -5.04 -14.84
N ILE A 178 12.16 -5.67 -13.87
CA ILE A 178 11.60 -5.87 -12.53
C ILE A 178 11.32 -4.52 -11.87
N LYS A 179 12.24 -3.58 -11.96
CA LYS A 179 12.10 -2.23 -11.41
C LYS A 179 10.91 -1.48 -12.02
N ASP A 180 10.77 -1.53 -13.35
CA ASP A 180 9.68 -0.85 -14.06
C ASP A 180 8.32 -1.45 -13.66
N ILE A 181 8.21 -2.78 -13.54
CA ILE A 181 7.01 -3.46 -13.03
C ILE A 181 6.71 -3.01 -11.59
N THR A 182 7.71 -3.02 -10.69
CA THR A 182 7.55 -2.59 -9.30
C THR A 182 7.04 -1.15 -9.23
N ILE A 183 7.64 -0.24 -9.99
CA ILE A 183 7.24 1.18 -10.01
C ILE A 183 5.81 1.33 -10.56
N LEU A 184 5.50 0.72 -11.69
CA LEU A 184 4.18 0.83 -12.33
C LEU A 184 3.08 0.29 -11.43
N LYS A 185 3.24 -0.92 -10.90
CA LYS A 185 2.25 -1.57 -10.01
C LYS A 185 1.94 -0.71 -8.80
N GLY A 186 2.96 -0.20 -8.13
CA GLY A 186 2.78 0.66 -6.96
C GLY A 186 2.20 2.04 -7.30
N ALA A 187 2.65 2.65 -8.41
CA ALA A 187 2.19 3.95 -8.86
C ALA A 187 0.69 3.94 -9.19
N GLU A 188 0.25 3.00 -10.01
CA GLU A 188 -1.16 2.91 -10.41
C GLU A 188 -2.06 2.55 -9.21
N SER A 189 -1.58 1.71 -8.28
CA SER A 189 -2.30 1.40 -7.05
C SER A 189 -2.45 2.64 -6.15
N LEU A 190 -1.40 3.45 -5.98
CA LEU A 190 -1.48 4.64 -5.14
C LEU A 190 -2.38 5.71 -5.77
N LEU A 191 -2.32 5.89 -7.09
CA LEU A 191 -3.23 6.75 -7.84
C LEU A 191 -4.68 6.26 -7.72
N TYR A 192 -4.92 4.95 -7.75
CA TYR A 192 -6.25 4.37 -7.52
C TYR A 192 -6.79 4.72 -6.13
N TYR A 193 -6.01 4.53 -5.07
CA TYR A 193 -6.45 4.92 -3.72
C TYR A 193 -6.74 6.42 -3.61
N ARG A 194 -6.04 7.26 -4.36
CA ARG A 194 -6.27 8.70 -4.38
C ARG A 194 -7.62 9.09 -5.00
N THR A 195 -8.21 8.24 -5.86
CA THR A 195 -9.52 8.53 -6.49
C THR A 195 -10.71 8.54 -5.53
N ALA A 196 -10.58 7.96 -4.32
CA ALA A 196 -11.60 8.07 -3.28
C ALA A 196 -11.76 9.49 -2.71
N PHE A 197 -10.84 10.40 -3.02
CA PHE A 197 -10.74 11.73 -2.43
C PHE A 197 -10.99 12.80 -3.47
N LYS A 198 -11.39 14.00 -3.00
CA LYS A 198 -11.71 15.16 -3.83
C LYS A 198 -10.65 15.41 -4.92
N HIS A 199 -11.12 15.60 -6.12
CA HIS A 199 -10.36 15.93 -7.33
C HIS A 199 -10.60 17.38 -7.76
N PRO A 200 -9.82 17.92 -8.72
CA PRO A 200 -8.71 17.30 -9.44
C PRO A 200 -7.40 17.19 -8.63
N LEU A 201 -6.43 16.43 -9.17
CA LEU A 201 -5.05 16.44 -8.67
C LEU A 201 -4.42 17.81 -8.92
N LYS A 202 -3.59 18.29 -7.98
CA LYS A 202 -2.79 19.49 -8.19
C LYS A 202 -1.61 19.23 -9.13
N ASN A 203 -1.07 20.29 -9.74
CA ASN A 203 0.16 20.19 -10.52
C ASN A 203 1.29 19.55 -9.68
N GLY A 204 1.93 18.52 -10.27
CA GLY A 204 2.99 17.76 -9.61
C GLY A 204 2.52 16.67 -8.65
N GLU A 205 1.22 16.63 -8.25
CA GLU A 205 0.70 15.59 -7.36
C GLU A 205 0.78 14.21 -8.02
N GLN A 206 0.43 14.09 -9.30
CA GLN A 206 0.53 12.82 -10.02
C GLN A 206 1.97 12.28 -10.03
N LYS A 207 2.97 13.13 -10.31
CA LYS A 207 4.38 12.74 -10.28
C LYS A 207 4.83 12.29 -8.88
N MET A 208 4.39 13.00 -7.86
CA MET A 208 4.63 12.63 -6.45
C MET A 208 4.05 11.25 -6.14
N LEU A 209 2.78 11.02 -6.47
CA LEU A 209 2.09 9.76 -6.20
C LEU A 209 2.72 8.61 -6.99
N TYR A 210 3.12 8.86 -8.23
CA TYR A 210 3.82 7.87 -9.04
C TYR A 210 5.13 7.42 -8.37
N SER A 211 5.95 8.37 -7.92
CA SER A 211 7.23 8.07 -7.27
C SER A 211 7.06 7.38 -5.91
N LEU A 212 6.10 7.85 -5.09
CA LEU A 212 5.83 7.26 -3.77
C LEU A 212 5.13 5.90 -3.89
N GLY A 213 4.32 5.70 -4.92
CA GLY A 213 3.67 4.41 -5.19
C GLY A 213 4.69 3.32 -5.50
N GLY A 214 5.66 3.58 -6.38
CA GLY A 214 6.76 2.65 -6.65
C GLY A 214 7.56 2.31 -5.38
N LEU A 215 7.84 3.29 -4.53
CA LEU A 215 8.49 3.06 -3.23
C LEU A 215 7.62 2.20 -2.30
N MET A 216 6.31 2.38 -2.30
CA MET A 216 5.39 1.55 -1.50
C MET A 216 5.36 0.11 -1.98
N GLN A 217 5.39 -0.13 -3.30
CA GLN A 217 5.48 -1.49 -3.83
C GLN A 217 6.82 -2.13 -3.45
N LEU A 218 7.94 -1.43 -3.58
CA LEU A 218 9.23 -1.95 -3.12
C LEU A 218 9.22 -2.23 -1.60
N SER A 219 8.49 -1.42 -0.81
CA SER A 219 8.31 -1.70 0.61
C SER A 219 7.53 -3.00 0.84
N ASN A 220 6.48 -3.24 0.05
CA ASN A 220 5.72 -4.48 0.09
C ASN A 220 6.58 -5.68 -0.26
N ASP A 221 7.36 -5.60 -1.34
CA ASP A 221 8.29 -6.65 -1.76
C ASP A 221 9.33 -6.98 -0.66
N ILE A 222 9.80 -5.96 0.08
CA ILE A 222 10.71 -6.17 1.23
C ILE A 222 10.00 -6.85 2.41
N PHE A 223 8.74 -6.53 2.69
CA PHE A 223 7.97 -7.20 3.75
C PHE A 223 7.63 -8.63 3.38
N ASP A 224 7.35 -8.89 2.11
CA ASP A 224 6.87 -10.16 1.59
C ASP A 224 8.01 -11.06 1.02
N VAL A 225 9.29 -10.70 1.21
CA VAL A 225 10.45 -11.40 0.60
C VAL A 225 10.40 -12.93 0.75
N HIS A 226 9.99 -13.43 1.91
CA HIS A 226 9.88 -14.88 2.11
C HIS A 226 8.76 -15.49 1.26
N LYS A 227 7.59 -14.85 1.21
CA LYS A 227 6.44 -15.30 0.43
C LYS A 227 6.77 -15.29 -1.06
N ASP A 228 7.32 -14.18 -1.55
CA ASP A 228 7.66 -14.01 -2.97
C ASP A 228 8.72 -15.01 -3.41
N TYR A 229 9.75 -15.23 -2.56
CA TYR A 229 10.76 -16.24 -2.82
C TYR A 229 10.16 -17.66 -2.90
N GLN A 230 9.32 -18.05 -1.94
CA GLN A 230 8.65 -19.36 -1.94
C GLN A 230 7.71 -19.56 -3.13
N SER A 231 7.15 -18.48 -3.66
CA SER A 231 6.28 -18.48 -4.84
C SER A 231 7.04 -18.36 -6.16
N GLY A 232 8.37 -18.23 -6.13
CA GLY A 232 9.20 -18.08 -7.34
C GLY A 232 9.05 -16.73 -8.04
N VAL A 233 8.53 -15.69 -7.34
CA VAL A 233 8.31 -14.37 -7.90
C VAL A 233 9.61 -13.57 -7.92
N SER A 234 10.01 -13.09 -9.11
CA SER A 234 11.20 -12.25 -9.33
C SER A 234 10.90 -10.80 -8.94
N THR A 235 11.24 -10.37 -7.73
CA THR A 235 11.16 -8.99 -7.25
C THR A 235 12.55 -8.37 -7.13
N LEU A 236 12.65 -7.05 -6.94
CA LEU A 236 13.94 -6.38 -6.65
C LEU A 236 14.62 -6.93 -5.40
N VAL A 237 13.86 -7.57 -4.51
CA VAL A 237 14.39 -8.16 -3.27
C VAL A 237 14.80 -9.61 -3.49
N THR A 238 13.98 -10.41 -4.18
CA THR A 238 14.29 -11.82 -4.41
C THR A 238 15.43 -12.03 -5.41
N THR A 239 15.70 -11.04 -6.25
CA THR A 239 16.82 -11.04 -7.22
C THR A 239 18.04 -10.22 -6.75
N ALA A 240 17.98 -9.63 -5.54
CA ALA A 240 19.07 -8.82 -5.02
C ALA A 240 20.33 -9.66 -4.77
N THR A 241 21.48 -9.13 -5.19
CA THR A 241 22.80 -9.72 -4.91
C THR A 241 23.41 -9.24 -3.59
N GLY A 242 22.85 -8.16 -3.02
CA GLY A 242 23.30 -7.60 -1.75
C GLY A 242 22.35 -6.56 -1.17
N ILE A 243 22.19 -6.56 0.15
CA ILE A 243 21.26 -5.65 0.84
C ILE A 243 21.74 -4.20 0.85
N LYS A 244 23.04 -3.96 0.74
CA LYS A 244 23.58 -2.59 0.65
C LYS A 244 23.07 -1.88 -0.59
N GLU A 245 23.05 -2.55 -1.73
CA GLU A 245 22.55 -2.00 -3.00
C GLU A 245 21.04 -1.79 -2.96
N LEU A 246 20.27 -2.77 -2.49
CA LEU A 246 18.84 -2.65 -2.30
C LEU A 246 18.47 -1.44 -1.40
N ARG A 247 19.20 -1.26 -0.30
CA ARG A 247 19.04 -0.11 0.59
C ARG A 247 19.36 1.22 -0.10
N PHE A 248 20.37 1.25 -0.94
CA PHE A 248 20.71 2.44 -1.74
C PHE A 248 19.56 2.80 -2.70
N HIS A 249 19.04 1.84 -3.44
CA HIS A 249 17.90 2.04 -4.33
C HIS A 249 16.65 2.49 -3.59
N TYR A 250 16.34 1.85 -2.46
CA TYR A 250 15.23 2.25 -1.61
C TYR A 250 15.36 3.71 -1.14
N SER A 251 16.53 4.10 -0.68
CA SER A 251 16.80 5.47 -0.21
C SER A 251 16.76 6.51 -1.35
N ALA A 252 17.21 6.15 -2.54
CA ALA A 252 17.14 7.00 -3.72
C ALA A 252 15.66 7.24 -4.17
N LEU A 253 14.85 6.19 -4.19
CA LEU A 253 13.41 6.31 -4.48
C LEU A 253 12.69 7.15 -3.41
N LEU A 254 12.99 6.95 -2.13
CA LEU A 254 12.44 7.76 -1.05
C LEU A 254 12.78 9.24 -1.25
N LYS A 255 14.04 9.55 -1.53
CA LYS A 255 14.48 10.93 -1.81
C LYS A 255 13.72 11.52 -2.99
N THR A 256 13.62 10.78 -4.10
CA THR A 256 12.87 11.23 -5.28
C THR A 256 11.41 11.52 -4.96
N GLY A 257 10.74 10.64 -4.21
CA GLY A 257 9.35 10.82 -3.79
C GLY A 257 9.17 12.03 -2.86
N VAL A 258 10.09 12.23 -1.90
CA VAL A 258 10.09 13.40 -1.00
C VAL A 258 10.29 14.69 -1.78
N ASP A 259 11.29 14.74 -2.69
CA ASP A 259 11.56 15.91 -3.52
C ASP A 259 10.35 16.25 -4.41
N ALA A 260 9.69 15.24 -4.98
CA ALA A 260 8.46 15.40 -5.76
C ALA A 260 7.30 15.91 -4.88
N ALA A 261 7.19 15.43 -3.65
CA ALA A 261 6.15 15.88 -2.72
C ALA A 261 6.28 17.38 -2.40
N TYR A 262 7.47 17.89 -2.17
CA TYR A 262 7.68 19.31 -1.93
C TYR A 262 7.49 20.20 -3.19
N LYS A 263 7.45 19.59 -4.37
CA LYS A 263 7.15 20.25 -5.66
C LYS A 263 5.69 20.07 -6.11
N SER A 264 4.83 19.42 -5.31
CA SER A 264 3.44 19.09 -5.68
C SER A 264 2.43 20.23 -5.56
N GLY A 265 2.88 21.46 -5.28
CA GLY A 265 2.01 22.63 -5.18
C GLY A 265 1.17 22.73 -3.90
N TYR A 266 1.36 21.84 -2.94
CA TYR A 266 0.73 21.92 -1.62
C TYR A 266 1.56 22.73 -0.61
N PRO A 267 0.92 23.30 0.43
CA PRO A 267 1.66 23.99 1.50
C PRO A 267 2.69 23.05 2.15
N LYS A 268 3.91 23.53 2.38
CA LYS A 268 5.01 22.73 2.95
C LYS A 268 4.62 22.02 4.26
N LYS A 269 3.82 22.68 5.11
CA LYS A 269 3.30 22.09 6.37
C LYS A 269 2.44 20.85 6.10
N ASN A 270 1.58 20.89 5.08
CA ASN A 270 0.71 19.80 4.71
C ASN A 270 1.52 18.64 4.11
N VAL A 271 2.47 18.94 3.23
CA VAL A 271 3.42 17.96 2.67
C VAL A 271 4.19 17.25 3.79
N SER A 272 4.70 17.99 4.76
CA SER A 272 5.41 17.42 5.91
C SER A 272 4.52 16.45 6.71
N ARG A 273 3.26 16.80 6.97
CA ARG A 273 2.30 15.90 7.67
C ARG A 273 1.97 14.66 6.85
N PHE A 274 1.73 14.82 5.55
CA PHE A 274 1.51 13.73 4.60
C PHE A 274 2.68 12.72 4.63
N LEU A 275 3.91 13.21 4.42
CA LEU A 275 5.11 12.37 4.43
C LEU A 275 5.34 11.71 5.79
N SER A 276 5.02 12.38 6.88
CA SER A 276 5.20 11.84 8.23
C SER A 276 4.26 10.67 8.51
N LEU A 277 3.00 10.71 8.02
CA LEU A 277 2.06 9.59 8.13
C LEU A 277 2.51 8.39 7.29
N LEU A 278 3.03 8.62 6.08
CA LEU A 278 3.59 7.55 5.26
C LEU A 278 4.85 6.96 5.87
N ASN A 279 5.72 7.81 6.43
CA ASN A 279 6.94 7.37 7.08
C ASN A 279 6.67 6.45 8.27
N ILE A 280 5.75 6.81 9.17
CA ILE A 280 5.44 5.95 10.33
C ILE A 280 4.70 4.68 9.93
N GLY A 281 3.81 4.77 8.93
CA GLY A 281 3.02 3.63 8.48
C GLY A 281 3.83 2.60 7.69
N ILE A 282 4.78 3.06 6.87
CA ILE A 282 5.44 2.23 5.86
C ILE A 282 6.97 2.39 5.88
N PHE A 283 7.49 3.58 5.54
CA PHE A 283 8.89 3.72 5.15
C PHE A 283 9.89 3.49 6.29
N SER A 284 9.61 4.01 7.48
CA SER A 284 10.48 3.76 8.65
C SER A 284 10.49 2.28 9.07
N ARG A 285 9.39 1.58 8.89
CA ARG A 285 9.28 0.14 9.15
C ARG A 285 10.10 -0.68 8.15
N CYS A 286 10.08 -0.27 6.89
CA CYS A 286 10.86 -0.91 5.84
C CYS A 286 12.38 -0.85 6.12
N TYR A 287 12.88 0.29 6.62
CA TYR A 287 14.28 0.36 7.06
C TYR A 287 14.63 -0.62 8.18
N VAL A 288 13.70 -0.93 9.08
CA VAL A 288 13.92 -1.96 10.13
C VAL A 288 14.02 -3.34 9.50
N CYS A 289 13.21 -3.63 8.48
CA CYS A 289 13.31 -4.88 7.72
C CYS A 289 14.65 -4.97 6.98
N LEU A 290 15.08 -3.90 6.32
CA LEU A 290 16.39 -3.83 5.66
C LEU A 290 17.55 -4.00 6.66
N ASP A 291 17.43 -3.51 7.89
CA ASP A 291 18.43 -3.76 8.95
C ASP A 291 18.50 -5.25 9.33
N GLN A 292 17.36 -5.94 9.36
CA GLN A 292 17.32 -7.37 9.62
C GLN A 292 17.98 -8.15 8.48
N LEU A 293 17.60 -7.88 7.23
CA LEU A 293 18.19 -8.54 6.07
C LEU A 293 19.71 -8.30 5.98
N GLN A 294 20.15 -7.06 6.22
CA GLN A 294 21.59 -6.75 6.23
C GLN A 294 22.35 -7.45 7.36
N ARG A 295 21.70 -7.70 8.49
CA ARG A 295 22.31 -8.45 9.61
C ARG A 295 22.49 -9.91 9.27
N ILE A 296 21.53 -10.56 8.62
CA ILE A 296 21.65 -11.95 8.20
C ILE A 296 22.70 -12.10 7.09
N GLU A 297 22.71 -11.20 6.09
CA GLU A 297 23.74 -11.16 5.06
C GLU A 297 25.15 -11.12 5.65
N LYS A 298 25.40 -10.25 6.64
CA LYS A 298 26.70 -10.17 7.34
C LYS A 298 27.06 -11.47 8.06
N LYS A 299 26.09 -12.17 8.65
CA LYS A 299 26.32 -13.45 9.33
C LYS A 299 26.66 -14.57 8.35
N SER A 300 26.20 -14.46 7.10
CA SER A 300 26.48 -15.40 6.00
C SER A 300 27.70 -15.00 5.18
N GLY A 301 28.66 -14.27 5.76
CA GLY A 301 29.89 -13.89 5.07
C GLY A 301 29.73 -12.79 4.03
N ASN A 302 28.74 -11.91 4.18
CA ASN A 302 28.36 -10.85 3.25
C ASN A 302 27.80 -11.37 1.90
N VAL A 303 27.22 -12.56 1.90
CA VAL A 303 26.50 -13.13 0.76
C VAL A 303 25.02 -13.14 1.11
N PHE A 304 24.19 -12.54 0.26
CA PHE A 304 22.74 -12.58 0.39
C PHE A 304 22.20 -13.72 -0.48
N ASP A 305 22.00 -14.88 0.14
CA ASP A 305 21.45 -16.08 -0.50
C ASP A 305 20.17 -16.51 0.21
N LEU A 306 19.03 -16.34 -0.46
CA LEU A 306 17.71 -16.66 0.11
C LEU A 306 17.52 -18.14 0.44
N ASN A 307 18.27 -19.04 -0.23
CA ASN A 307 18.25 -20.48 0.08
C ASN A 307 18.83 -20.80 1.47
N ALA A 308 19.74 -19.95 1.95
CA ALA A 308 20.42 -20.15 3.23
C ALA A 308 19.61 -19.64 4.43
N TYR A 309 18.47 -18.96 4.21
CA TYR A 309 17.74 -18.28 5.27
C TYR A 309 16.40 -18.95 5.58
N SER A 310 16.10 -19.07 6.88
CA SER A 310 14.81 -19.53 7.35
C SER A 310 13.73 -18.44 7.20
N ARG A 311 12.46 -18.85 7.28
CA ARG A 311 11.33 -17.91 7.34
C ARG A 311 11.52 -16.84 8.43
N LYS A 312 12.04 -17.25 9.62
CA LYS A 312 12.28 -16.34 10.75
C LYS A 312 13.36 -15.30 10.46
N ASP A 313 14.34 -15.64 9.64
CA ASP A 313 15.40 -14.71 9.24
C ASP A 313 14.85 -13.64 8.28
N LEU A 314 14.00 -14.02 7.36
CA LEU A 314 13.48 -13.15 6.30
C LEU A 314 12.29 -12.29 6.75
N ILE A 315 11.45 -12.76 7.68
CA ILE A 315 10.29 -12.00 8.15
C ILE A 315 10.64 -11.14 9.36
N CYS A 316 10.48 -9.84 9.22
CA CYS A 316 10.67 -8.88 10.30
C CYS A 316 9.39 -8.68 11.10
N ASP A 317 9.36 -9.19 12.35
CA ASP A 317 8.24 -8.95 13.26
C ASP A 317 8.23 -7.50 13.77
N MET A 318 7.37 -6.69 13.15
CA MET A 318 7.20 -5.28 13.51
C MET A 318 6.39 -5.05 14.80
N ASP A 319 5.86 -6.10 15.43
CA ASP A 319 5.12 -5.97 16.67
C ASP A 319 5.99 -5.99 17.91
N THR A 320 7.24 -6.40 17.79
CA THR A 320 8.21 -6.36 18.88
C THR A 320 8.52 -4.92 19.30
N VAL A 321 8.67 -4.70 20.62
CA VAL A 321 9.02 -3.37 21.18
C VAL A 321 10.32 -2.83 20.57
N GLY A 322 11.33 -3.69 20.40
CA GLY A 322 12.62 -3.31 19.81
C GLY A 322 12.50 -2.76 18.39
N ASN A 323 11.69 -3.41 17.54
CA ASN A 323 11.50 -2.96 16.16
C ASN A 323 10.61 -1.72 16.07
N LYS A 324 9.61 -1.58 16.95
CA LYS A 324 8.85 -0.32 17.09
C LYS A 324 9.75 0.85 17.46
N LEU A 325 10.66 0.68 18.41
CA LEU A 325 11.63 1.74 18.78
C LEU A 325 12.61 2.07 17.64
N LYS A 326 13.10 1.07 16.89
CA LYS A 326 13.93 1.32 15.71
C LYS A 326 13.17 2.09 14.63
N SER A 327 11.92 1.72 14.36
CA SER A 327 11.07 2.43 13.42
C SER A 327 10.89 3.90 13.80
N LEU A 328 10.67 4.22 15.09
CA LEU A 328 10.61 5.60 15.56
C LEU A 328 11.95 6.37 15.38
N ARG A 329 13.10 5.71 15.55
CA ARG A 329 14.41 6.32 15.25
C ARG A 329 14.54 6.65 13.76
N TYR A 330 14.12 5.76 12.88
CA TYR A 330 14.09 6.02 11.44
C TYR A 330 13.12 7.14 11.07
N LEU A 331 11.93 7.20 11.70
CA LEU A 331 10.99 8.29 11.51
C LEU A 331 11.67 9.66 11.75
N ILE A 332 12.38 9.81 12.87
CA ILE A 332 13.10 11.05 13.20
C ILE A 332 14.21 11.34 12.17
N LYS A 333 14.92 10.30 11.71
CA LYS A 333 16.04 10.46 10.75
C LYS A 333 15.56 10.86 9.35
N ILE A 334 14.44 10.31 8.89
CA ILE A 334 13.87 10.58 7.55
C ILE A 334 13.18 11.95 7.53
N SER A 335 12.66 12.41 8.67
CA SER A 335 11.99 13.72 8.80
C SER A 335 12.94 14.92 8.88
N LYS A 336 14.25 14.67 8.94
CA LYS A 336 15.31 15.70 8.90
C LYS A 336 15.67 16.07 7.48
#